data_b57ecf0a71a763bca7149919eb4a45a5
#
_entry.id   b57ecf0a71a763bca7149919eb4a45a5
#
_cell.length_a   1.000
_cell.length_b   1.000
_cell.length_c   1.000
_cell.angle_alpha   90.00
_cell.angle_beta   90.00
_cell.angle_gamma   90.00
#
_symmetry.space_group_name_H-M   'P 1'
#
loop_
_entity.id
_entity.type
_entity.pdbx_description
1 polymer ?
#
loop_
_entity_poly.entity_id
_entity_poly.type
_entity_poly.pdbx_seq_one_letter_code
_entity_poly.pdbx_strand_id
1 'polypeptide(L)'
;MSATVKEMDATSGFDVVVVCTSNVAQESYWQDRLTATRGQAAKKDAVIVAVHEDWGADGAGNGLGTLYAYTKAKAKAKAKQSGSDLDQILATGGTVGIYHTAGKGTRLAPLPGAENNNKPGVKLPSLVEIAPGVTSELTILEAVVRQTGCYAPKRSGRCSVFWGDQIFVPSAGHAESGAHHADILAQMGPMPGEQEWVAKGLDKYGLITVNEQNEAAQVEKVSYDTAQRLLKSFGKVTSVGPSLGSFSLSNEMLVELLSEFSAELVGKEAKMDSDPHFWMPLTLDKASYVSVMVTKDETEAQAGKHHDRMQQFKTKLLAAHPSKGVFGAINVGESCYWWDYGQLKLYQVNNMLVMADTEEAEALREYLKIPADRKVGCQCAGDVKLTDGAVCLASRIKSGELKRTIASHVATDQIDAQGCILINVTARKIKASNCIVYNVVDDSEDGLILPDGAVVTNVFMPGREKLIQTSSTTTDVGEMFKVKMTPNPFSFGDVYKMNQTTDVKAAYAEGAKAHADARAKLGL
;
A
#
# COMPACT_ATOMS: atom_id res chain seq x y z
N MET A 1 -13.73 -2.17 17.41
CA MET A 1 -12.49 -2.42 16.64
C MET A 1 -12.20 -3.91 16.46
N SER A 2 -12.21 -4.76 17.49
CA SER A 2 -11.99 -6.22 17.32
C SER A 2 -12.98 -6.87 16.34
N ALA A 3 -14.25 -6.48 16.32
CA ALA A 3 -15.22 -6.98 15.33
C ALA A 3 -14.82 -6.62 13.89
N THR A 4 -14.34 -5.38 13.68
CA THR A 4 -13.89 -4.90 12.37
C THR A 4 -12.66 -5.65 11.88
N VAL A 5 -11.70 -5.92 12.79
CA VAL A 5 -10.49 -6.69 12.45
C VAL A 5 -10.83 -8.11 12.01
N LYS A 6 -11.84 -8.75 12.63
CA LYS A 6 -12.33 -10.09 12.22
C LYS A 6 -12.95 -10.10 10.82
N GLU A 7 -13.56 -8.99 10.41
CA GLU A 7 -14.09 -8.85 9.05
C GLU A 7 -13.00 -8.64 7.99
N MET A 8 -11.79 -8.28 8.40
CA MET A 8 -10.59 -8.14 7.54
C MET A 8 -9.90 -9.47 7.29
N ASP A 9 -10.64 -10.49 7.06
CA ASP A 9 -10.09 -11.79 6.75
C ASP A 9 -10.28 -12.08 5.25
N ALA A 10 -9.56 -13.07 4.72
CA ALA A 10 -9.59 -13.41 3.30
C ALA A 10 -10.88 -14.17 2.88
N THR A 11 -11.83 -14.39 3.76
CA THR A 11 -13.11 -15.02 3.44
C THR A 11 -14.06 -14.04 2.74
N SER A 12 -13.98 -12.75 3.09
CA SER A 12 -14.63 -11.66 2.35
C SER A 12 -13.58 -10.98 1.49
N GLY A 13 -13.84 -10.76 0.23
CA GLY A 13 -12.88 -10.09 -0.65
C GLY A 13 -13.49 -9.77 -1.99
N PHE A 14 -12.77 -9.01 -2.78
CA PHE A 14 -13.16 -8.68 -4.15
C PHE A 14 -13.17 -9.93 -5.03
N ASP A 15 -14.15 -10.02 -5.92
CA ASP A 15 -14.26 -11.12 -6.89
C ASP A 15 -13.11 -11.06 -7.91
N VAL A 16 -12.64 -9.85 -8.21
CA VAL A 16 -11.47 -9.62 -9.05
C VAL A 16 -10.48 -8.73 -8.29
N VAL A 17 -9.22 -9.14 -8.23
CA VAL A 17 -8.09 -8.37 -7.69
C VAL A 17 -7.15 -8.01 -8.82
N VAL A 18 -7.06 -6.73 -9.15
CA VAL A 18 -6.16 -6.18 -10.17
C VAL A 18 -4.99 -5.51 -9.47
N VAL A 19 -3.76 -5.87 -9.82
CA VAL A 19 -2.53 -5.22 -9.33
C VAL A 19 -1.86 -4.46 -10.46
N CYS A 20 -1.77 -3.14 -10.32
CA CYS A 20 -1.07 -2.27 -11.27
C CYS A 20 0.37 -2.05 -10.81
N THR A 21 1.34 -2.59 -11.54
CA THR A 21 2.76 -2.60 -11.21
C THR A 21 3.58 -1.70 -12.14
N SER A 22 4.87 -1.53 -11.83
CA SER A 22 5.76 -0.66 -12.62
C SER A 22 6.39 -1.35 -13.83
N ASN A 23 6.43 -2.68 -13.88
CA ASN A 23 7.08 -3.43 -14.98
C ASN A 23 6.61 -4.89 -15.08
N VAL A 24 7.01 -5.56 -16.15
CA VAL A 24 6.64 -6.96 -16.45
C VAL A 24 7.13 -7.95 -15.38
N ALA A 25 8.30 -7.73 -14.79
CA ALA A 25 8.85 -8.64 -13.78
C ALA A 25 8.01 -8.61 -12.50
N GLN A 26 7.61 -7.42 -12.04
CA GLN A 26 6.70 -7.27 -10.92
C GLN A 26 5.29 -7.79 -11.25
N GLU A 27 4.80 -7.57 -12.47
CA GLU A 27 3.53 -8.16 -12.94
C GLU A 27 3.54 -9.68 -12.80
N SER A 28 4.60 -10.34 -13.29
CA SER A 28 4.75 -11.78 -13.20
C SER A 28 4.82 -12.26 -11.74
N TYR A 29 5.59 -11.56 -10.90
CA TYR A 29 5.70 -11.88 -9.49
C TYR A 29 4.34 -11.81 -8.78
N TRP A 30 3.61 -10.69 -8.92
CA TRP A 30 2.34 -10.51 -8.24
C TRP A 30 1.23 -11.44 -8.74
N GLN A 31 1.24 -11.76 -10.04
CA GLN A 31 0.32 -12.74 -10.59
C GLN A 31 0.46 -14.09 -9.89
N ASP A 32 1.69 -14.56 -9.69
CA ASP A 32 1.94 -15.86 -9.05
C ASP A 32 1.75 -15.77 -7.53
N ARG A 33 2.27 -14.74 -6.89
CA ARG A 33 2.22 -14.58 -5.43
C ARG A 33 0.79 -14.53 -4.91
N LEU A 34 -0.07 -13.65 -5.47
CA LEU A 34 -1.47 -13.55 -5.04
C LEU A 34 -2.31 -14.76 -5.46
N THR A 35 -1.95 -15.43 -6.56
CA THR A 35 -2.60 -16.71 -6.91
C THR A 35 -2.27 -17.79 -5.88
N ALA A 36 -1.05 -17.87 -5.41
CA ALA A 36 -0.62 -18.83 -4.39
C ALA A 36 -1.25 -18.53 -3.01
N THR A 37 -1.44 -17.26 -2.67
CA THR A 37 -1.96 -16.84 -1.35
C THR A 37 -3.48 -16.58 -1.33
N ARG A 38 -4.23 -17.02 -2.36
CA ARG A 38 -5.70 -17.05 -2.32
C ARG A 38 -6.21 -17.84 -1.11
N GLY A 39 -7.24 -17.35 -0.45
CA GLY A 39 -7.76 -17.89 0.81
C GLY A 39 -7.00 -17.41 2.05
N GLN A 40 -5.90 -16.63 1.87
CA GLN A 40 -5.12 -16.06 2.98
C GLN A 40 -4.94 -14.54 2.84
N ALA A 41 -4.63 -14.05 1.65
CA ALA A 41 -4.50 -12.62 1.32
C ALA A 41 -5.66 -12.11 0.47
N ALA A 42 -6.14 -12.89 -0.48
CA ALA A 42 -7.29 -12.59 -1.31
C ALA A 42 -8.36 -13.66 -1.13
N LYS A 43 -9.60 -13.38 -1.51
CA LYS A 43 -10.72 -14.36 -1.54
C LYS A 43 -10.30 -15.63 -2.31
N LYS A 44 -10.71 -16.79 -1.82
CA LYS A 44 -10.23 -18.10 -2.32
C LYS A 44 -10.47 -18.30 -3.82
N ASP A 45 -11.58 -17.82 -4.32
CA ASP A 45 -12.02 -17.92 -5.72
C ASP A 45 -11.81 -16.63 -6.52
N ALA A 46 -11.09 -15.63 -5.96
CA ALA A 46 -10.82 -14.38 -6.63
C ALA A 46 -10.07 -14.58 -7.95
N VAL A 47 -10.47 -13.84 -8.97
CA VAL A 47 -9.73 -13.70 -10.22
C VAL A 47 -8.56 -12.74 -9.98
N ILE A 48 -7.33 -13.23 -10.02
CA ILE A 48 -6.13 -12.42 -9.84
C ILE A 48 -5.59 -11.98 -11.20
N VAL A 49 -5.42 -10.67 -11.39
CA VAL A 49 -4.89 -10.11 -12.64
C VAL A 49 -3.85 -9.04 -12.32
N ALA A 50 -2.59 -9.38 -12.44
CA ALA A 50 -1.53 -8.36 -12.39
C ALA A 50 -1.31 -7.77 -13.78
N VAL A 51 -1.09 -6.47 -13.85
CA VAL A 51 -0.76 -5.72 -15.07
C VAL A 51 0.36 -4.72 -14.76
N HIS A 52 1.11 -4.30 -15.76
CA HIS A 52 2.09 -3.22 -15.59
C HIS A 52 1.68 -1.98 -16.37
N GLU A 53 2.06 -0.82 -15.86
CA GLU A 53 1.90 0.46 -16.51
C GLU A 53 3.05 0.68 -17.49
N ASP A 54 2.80 0.45 -18.78
CA ASP A 54 3.73 0.74 -19.87
C ASP A 54 3.44 2.13 -20.48
N TRP A 55 3.49 3.15 -19.63
CA TRP A 55 3.26 4.55 -19.96
C TRP A 55 4.56 5.30 -20.20
N GLY A 56 4.47 6.57 -20.67
CA GLY A 56 5.63 7.43 -20.83
C GLY A 56 6.40 7.69 -19.52
N ALA A 57 7.53 8.38 -19.61
CA ALA A 57 8.50 8.54 -18.51
C ALA A 57 7.92 9.11 -17.20
N ASP A 58 6.86 9.93 -17.30
CA ASP A 58 6.22 10.59 -16.15
C ASP A 58 5.06 9.78 -15.55
N GLY A 59 4.75 8.62 -16.12
CA GLY A 59 3.62 7.76 -15.73
C GLY A 59 2.26 8.35 -16.09
N ALA A 60 1.21 7.54 -15.97
CA ALA A 60 -0.16 7.93 -16.28
C ALA A 60 -0.82 8.86 -15.25
N GLY A 61 -0.25 8.92 -14.05
CA GLY A 61 -0.98 9.43 -12.88
C GLY A 61 -2.03 8.43 -12.40
N ASN A 62 -2.48 8.57 -11.16
CA ASN A 62 -3.36 7.57 -10.55
C ASN A 62 -4.78 7.57 -11.12
N GLY A 63 -5.24 8.64 -11.76
CA GLY A 63 -6.52 8.72 -12.46
C GLY A 63 -6.52 7.90 -13.75
N LEU A 64 -5.70 8.29 -14.74
CA LEU A 64 -5.58 7.53 -15.99
C LEU A 64 -4.98 6.14 -15.76
N GLY A 65 -4.03 6.00 -14.82
CA GLY A 65 -3.44 4.72 -14.46
C GLY A 65 -4.48 3.71 -13.97
N THR A 66 -5.52 4.16 -13.25
CA THR A 66 -6.66 3.32 -12.86
C THR A 66 -7.44 2.81 -14.07
N LEU A 67 -7.81 3.71 -14.97
CA LEU A 67 -8.55 3.35 -16.19
C LEU A 67 -7.72 2.44 -17.10
N TYR A 68 -6.42 2.71 -17.20
CA TYR A 68 -5.48 1.90 -17.96
C TYR A 68 -5.30 0.50 -17.38
N ALA A 69 -5.13 0.40 -16.05
CA ALA A 69 -5.03 -0.87 -15.35
C ALA A 69 -6.28 -1.73 -15.55
N TYR A 70 -7.47 -1.12 -15.44
CA TYR A 70 -8.73 -1.82 -15.72
C TYR A 70 -8.80 -2.35 -17.16
N THR A 71 -8.47 -1.51 -18.15
CA THR A 71 -8.47 -1.88 -19.58
C THR A 71 -7.54 -3.05 -19.86
N LYS A 72 -6.31 -3.01 -19.34
CA LYS A 72 -5.34 -4.11 -19.49
C LYS A 72 -5.79 -5.37 -18.77
N ALA A 73 -6.32 -5.23 -17.55
CA ALA A 73 -6.81 -6.35 -16.76
C ALA A 73 -7.98 -7.07 -17.45
N LYS A 74 -8.93 -6.31 -18.00
CA LYS A 74 -10.04 -6.83 -18.81
C LYS A 74 -9.55 -7.66 -20.00
N ALA A 75 -8.62 -7.13 -20.79
CA ALA A 75 -8.05 -7.83 -21.93
C ALA A 75 -7.29 -9.11 -21.51
N LYS A 76 -6.50 -9.03 -20.42
CA LYS A 76 -5.72 -10.15 -19.90
C LYS A 76 -6.59 -11.25 -19.29
N ALA A 77 -7.61 -10.90 -18.52
CA ALA A 77 -8.53 -11.86 -17.91
C ALA A 77 -9.30 -12.66 -18.97
N LYS A 78 -9.80 -11.96 -19.99
CA LYS A 78 -10.49 -12.59 -21.13
C LYS A 78 -9.59 -13.57 -21.90
N ALA A 79 -8.30 -13.26 -22.04
CA ALA A 79 -7.36 -14.08 -22.79
C ALA A 79 -6.83 -15.31 -22.00
N LYS A 80 -6.64 -15.18 -20.67
CA LYS A 80 -5.91 -16.18 -19.87
C LYS A 80 -6.73 -17.01 -18.89
N GLN A 81 -7.85 -16.48 -18.38
CA GLN A 81 -8.59 -17.08 -17.27
C GLN A 81 -9.98 -17.54 -17.70
N SER A 82 -10.05 -18.55 -18.55
CA SER A 82 -11.32 -19.21 -18.92
C SER A 82 -12.45 -18.25 -19.32
N GLY A 83 -12.14 -17.07 -19.85
CA GLY A 83 -13.12 -16.14 -20.36
C GLY A 83 -13.77 -15.23 -19.31
N SER A 84 -13.11 -14.94 -18.18
CA SER A 84 -13.65 -13.98 -17.22
C SER A 84 -13.77 -12.58 -17.84
N ASP A 85 -14.99 -12.07 -17.94
CA ASP A 85 -15.29 -10.74 -18.44
C ASP A 85 -15.56 -9.80 -17.26
N LEU A 86 -14.64 -8.84 -17.03
CA LEU A 86 -14.71 -7.90 -15.93
C LEU A 86 -15.95 -6.99 -16.03
N ASP A 87 -16.35 -6.60 -17.23
CA ASP A 87 -17.54 -5.78 -17.43
C ASP A 87 -18.80 -6.55 -17.04
N GLN A 88 -18.88 -7.84 -17.42
CA GLN A 88 -19.99 -8.70 -17.03
C GLN A 88 -20.01 -8.93 -15.51
N ILE A 89 -18.84 -9.14 -14.88
CA ILE A 89 -18.75 -9.30 -13.43
C ILE A 89 -19.33 -8.06 -12.74
N LEU A 90 -18.91 -6.86 -13.13
CA LEU A 90 -19.47 -5.62 -12.56
C LEU A 90 -20.96 -5.44 -12.87
N ALA A 91 -21.39 -5.70 -14.11
CA ALA A 91 -22.78 -5.55 -14.51
C ALA A 91 -23.73 -6.51 -13.77
N THR A 92 -23.24 -7.66 -13.31
CA THR A 92 -24.01 -8.64 -12.53
C THR A 92 -23.88 -8.48 -11.01
N GLY A 93 -23.28 -7.36 -10.55
CA GLY A 93 -23.15 -7.04 -9.14
C GLY A 93 -21.87 -7.57 -8.48
N GLY A 94 -20.96 -8.17 -9.24
CA GLY A 94 -19.64 -8.55 -8.75
C GLY A 94 -18.76 -7.33 -8.45
N THR A 95 -17.60 -7.55 -7.86
CA THR A 95 -16.73 -6.50 -7.31
C THR A 95 -15.32 -6.59 -7.87
N VAL A 96 -14.73 -5.43 -8.21
CA VAL A 96 -13.34 -5.33 -8.68
C VAL A 96 -12.55 -4.44 -7.72
N GLY A 97 -11.41 -4.92 -7.23
CA GLY A 97 -10.43 -4.13 -6.48
C GLY A 97 -9.17 -3.90 -7.32
N ILE A 98 -8.78 -2.64 -7.54
CA ILE A 98 -7.53 -2.25 -8.20
C ILE A 98 -6.55 -1.74 -7.15
N TYR A 99 -5.33 -2.26 -7.16
CA TYR A 99 -4.27 -1.91 -6.22
C TYR A 99 -3.11 -1.27 -6.97
N HIS A 100 -2.86 0.02 -6.71
CA HIS A 100 -1.70 0.72 -7.25
C HIS A 100 -0.46 0.42 -6.42
N THR A 101 0.55 -0.11 -7.08
CA THR A 101 1.82 -0.49 -6.45
C THR A 101 3.02 0.22 -7.07
N ALA A 102 2.79 1.01 -8.11
CA ALA A 102 3.83 1.79 -8.78
C ALA A 102 4.40 2.86 -7.81
N GLY A 103 5.69 3.14 -7.97
CA GLY A 103 6.40 4.15 -7.19
C GLY A 103 7.75 3.66 -6.69
N LYS A 104 8.71 4.59 -6.57
CA LYS A 104 10.11 4.25 -6.23
C LYS A 104 10.32 3.82 -4.78
N GLY A 105 9.40 4.15 -3.87
CA GLY A 105 9.53 3.84 -2.45
C GLY A 105 10.71 4.53 -1.76
N THR A 106 11.09 5.74 -2.21
CA THR A 106 12.29 6.45 -1.72
C THR A 106 12.32 6.63 -0.21
N ARG A 107 11.16 6.90 0.40
CA ARG A 107 11.03 7.11 1.84
C ARG A 107 11.09 5.82 2.68
N LEU A 108 11.04 4.65 2.03
CA LEU A 108 11.16 3.34 2.68
C LEU A 108 12.54 2.68 2.43
N ALA A 109 13.44 3.34 1.69
CA ALA A 109 14.76 2.80 1.41
C ALA A 109 15.50 2.43 2.72
N PRO A 110 16.34 1.37 2.72
CA PRO A 110 16.75 0.54 1.59
C PRO A 110 15.85 -0.69 1.33
N LEU A 111 14.78 -0.89 2.09
CA LEU A 111 13.96 -2.11 2.06
C LEU A 111 13.41 -2.46 0.65
N PRO A 112 12.84 -1.51 -0.12
CA PRO A 112 12.39 -1.82 -1.48
C PRO A 112 13.52 -2.26 -2.42
N GLY A 113 14.75 -1.79 -2.18
CA GLY A 113 15.94 -2.25 -2.90
C GLY A 113 16.20 -3.75 -2.69
N ALA A 114 16.03 -4.24 -1.46
CA ALA A 114 16.15 -5.65 -1.11
C ALA A 114 15.01 -6.52 -1.68
N GLU A 115 13.91 -5.93 -2.09
CA GLU A 115 12.79 -6.55 -2.80
C GLU A 115 12.80 -6.25 -4.32
N ASN A 116 13.97 -5.91 -4.88
CA ASN A 116 14.16 -5.61 -6.29
C ASN A 116 13.20 -4.53 -6.83
N ASN A 117 13.10 -3.42 -6.10
CA ASN A 117 12.20 -2.29 -6.32
C ASN A 117 10.70 -2.61 -6.13
N ASN A 118 10.38 -3.78 -5.63
CA ASN A 118 9.00 -4.18 -5.37
C ASN A 118 8.57 -3.67 -3.99
N LYS A 119 8.40 -2.35 -3.83
CA LYS A 119 8.02 -1.69 -2.57
C LYS A 119 6.90 -2.43 -1.81
N PRO A 120 5.79 -2.82 -2.45
CA PRO A 120 4.71 -3.52 -1.76
C PRO A 120 5.05 -4.99 -1.41
N GLY A 121 6.19 -5.49 -1.88
CA GLY A 121 6.77 -6.79 -1.52
C GLY A 121 7.50 -6.81 -0.18
N VAL A 122 7.73 -5.65 0.44
CA VAL A 122 8.33 -5.56 1.78
C VAL A 122 7.48 -6.32 2.79
N LYS A 123 8.14 -7.10 3.65
CA LYS A 123 7.53 -8.10 4.52
C LYS A 123 7.07 -7.51 5.85
N LEU A 124 6.00 -8.09 6.37
CA LEU A 124 5.42 -7.82 7.69
C LEU A 124 5.55 -9.07 8.59
N PRO A 125 5.50 -8.93 9.92
CA PRO A 125 5.64 -10.04 10.86
C PRO A 125 4.35 -10.89 10.95
N SER A 126 4.03 -11.56 9.88
CA SER A 126 2.91 -12.49 9.73
C SER A 126 3.30 -13.54 8.70
N LEU A 127 2.76 -14.75 8.80
CA LEU A 127 3.10 -15.83 7.88
C LEU A 127 1.93 -16.15 6.95
N VAL A 128 2.28 -16.46 5.70
CA VAL A 128 1.37 -17.01 4.70
C VAL A 128 2.00 -18.24 4.04
N GLU A 129 1.19 -19.22 3.69
CA GLU A 129 1.63 -20.38 2.93
C GLU A 129 1.62 -20.03 1.44
N ILE A 130 2.78 -20.19 0.81
CA ILE A 130 2.98 -19.89 -0.62
C ILE A 130 3.03 -21.13 -1.51
N ALA A 131 3.22 -22.28 -0.89
CA ALA A 131 3.12 -23.61 -1.48
C ALA A 131 2.87 -24.61 -0.33
N PRO A 132 2.38 -25.83 -0.58
CA PRO A 132 2.12 -26.82 0.47
C PRO A 132 3.32 -27.01 1.41
N GLY A 133 3.16 -26.63 2.68
CA GLY A 133 4.19 -26.69 3.72
C GLY A 133 5.30 -25.63 3.60
N VAL A 134 5.22 -24.69 2.67
CA VAL A 134 6.21 -23.61 2.51
C VAL A 134 5.59 -22.28 2.91
N THR A 135 6.11 -21.70 4.00
CA THR A 135 5.69 -20.39 4.49
C THR A 135 6.64 -19.29 4.05
N SER A 136 6.11 -18.10 3.92
CA SER A 136 6.84 -16.83 3.75
C SER A 136 6.15 -15.77 4.58
N GLU A 137 6.83 -14.65 4.82
CA GLU A 137 6.18 -13.52 5.45
C GLU A 137 5.10 -12.91 4.55
N LEU A 138 4.05 -12.41 5.20
CA LEU A 138 3.02 -11.59 4.55
C LEU A 138 3.66 -10.32 4.00
N THR A 139 3.39 -9.97 2.76
CA THR A 139 3.83 -8.70 2.18
C THR A 139 2.88 -7.56 2.52
N ILE A 140 3.35 -6.31 2.40
CA ILE A 140 2.50 -5.14 2.59
C ILE A 140 1.28 -5.21 1.66
N LEU A 141 1.46 -5.53 0.36
CA LEU A 141 0.32 -5.62 -0.56
C LEU A 141 -0.67 -6.71 -0.17
N GLU A 142 -0.21 -7.89 0.21
CA GLU A 142 -1.09 -8.97 0.66
C GLU A 142 -1.91 -8.55 1.89
N ALA A 143 -1.29 -7.80 2.81
CA ALA A 143 -1.98 -7.22 3.94
C ALA A 143 -3.05 -6.21 3.48
N VAL A 144 -2.73 -5.29 2.58
CA VAL A 144 -3.70 -4.31 2.05
C VAL A 144 -4.86 -5.02 1.33
N VAL A 145 -4.58 -6.00 0.48
CA VAL A 145 -5.62 -6.78 -0.23
C VAL A 145 -6.56 -7.47 0.77
N ARG A 146 -5.99 -8.09 1.81
CA ARG A 146 -6.77 -8.76 2.85
C ARG A 146 -7.63 -7.77 3.63
N GLN A 147 -7.07 -6.64 4.06
CA GLN A 147 -7.78 -5.62 4.82
C GLN A 147 -8.93 -5.02 4.03
N THR A 148 -8.68 -4.61 2.79
CA THR A 148 -9.68 -3.93 1.96
C THR A 148 -10.81 -4.85 1.52
N GLY A 149 -10.63 -6.17 1.66
CA GLY A 149 -11.68 -7.15 1.46
C GLY A 149 -12.94 -6.92 2.29
N CYS A 150 -12.82 -6.27 3.47
CA CYS A 150 -13.97 -5.90 4.31
C CYS A 150 -14.95 -4.94 3.62
N TYR A 151 -14.50 -4.18 2.61
CA TYR A 151 -15.37 -3.29 1.85
C TYR A 151 -16.15 -4.01 0.73
N ALA A 152 -15.65 -5.14 0.23
CA ALA A 152 -16.21 -5.82 -0.94
C ALA A 152 -17.73 -6.11 -0.84
N PRO A 153 -18.27 -6.62 0.30
CA PRO A 153 -19.69 -6.88 0.43
C PRO A 153 -20.60 -5.65 0.25
N LYS A 154 -20.03 -4.44 0.41
CA LYS A 154 -20.72 -3.16 0.29
C LYS A 154 -20.41 -2.43 -1.03
N ARG A 155 -19.82 -3.12 -2.00
CA ARG A 155 -19.34 -2.57 -3.27
C ARG A 155 -19.92 -3.30 -4.48
N SER A 156 -21.13 -3.84 -4.37
CA SER A 156 -21.80 -4.54 -5.48
C SER A 156 -21.83 -3.70 -6.75
N GLY A 157 -21.36 -4.25 -7.87
CA GLY A 157 -21.30 -3.59 -9.17
C GLY A 157 -20.31 -2.42 -9.23
N ARG A 158 -19.26 -2.42 -8.37
CA ARG A 158 -18.31 -1.29 -8.31
C ARG A 158 -16.87 -1.73 -8.48
N CYS A 159 -16.09 -0.82 -9.08
CA CYS A 159 -14.64 -0.90 -9.15
C CYS A 159 -14.05 -0.02 -8.03
N SER A 160 -13.34 -0.63 -7.08
CA SER A 160 -12.68 0.06 -5.97
C SER A 160 -11.19 0.18 -6.22
N VAL A 161 -10.58 1.27 -5.78
CA VAL A 161 -9.17 1.61 -6.01
C VAL A 161 -8.48 1.87 -4.69
N PHE A 162 -7.33 1.23 -4.48
CA PHE A 162 -6.57 1.27 -3.23
C PHE A 162 -5.08 1.51 -3.47
N TRP A 163 -4.42 2.08 -2.45
CA TRP A 163 -2.97 2.22 -2.40
C TRP A 163 -2.35 1.00 -1.72
N GLY A 164 -1.29 0.47 -2.30
CA GLY A 164 -0.71 -0.81 -1.90
C GLY A 164 0.20 -0.77 -0.65
N ASP A 165 0.18 0.28 0.16
CA ASP A 165 1.10 0.47 1.29
C ASP A 165 0.46 0.96 2.60
N GLN A 166 -0.87 1.04 2.66
CA GLN A 166 -1.61 1.56 3.81
C GLN A 166 -2.73 0.61 4.22
N ILE A 167 -2.84 0.37 5.51
CA ILE A 167 -3.88 -0.46 6.12
C ILE A 167 -4.72 0.43 7.02
N PHE A 168 -6.03 0.47 6.79
CA PHE A 168 -6.99 1.21 7.61
C PHE A 168 -7.94 0.26 8.31
N VAL A 169 -8.03 0.36 9.63
CA VAL A 169 -9.06 -0.33 10.40
C VAL A 169 -10.16 0.67 10.68
N PRO A 170 -11.30 0.64 9.96
CA PRO A 170 -12.37 1.59 10.18
C PRO A 170 -12.99 1.43 11.57
N SER A 171 -13.31 2.55 12.21
CA SER A 171 -14.03 2.60 13.48
C SER A 171 -15.54 2.81 13.30
N ALA A 172 -15.97 3.27 12.13
CA ALA A 172 -17.37 3.31 11.73
C ALA A 172 -17.75 2.00 11.00
N GLY A 173 -19.01 1.60 11.09
CA GLY A 173 -19.52 0.50 10.27
C GLY A 173 -19.34 0.79 8.78
N HIS A 174 -19.09 -0.28 8.01
CA HIS A 174 -18.88 -0.15 6.56
C HIS A 174 -20.17 0.32 5.89
N ALA A 175 -20.21 1.61 5.50
CA ALA A 175 -21.35 2.16 4.79
C ALA A 175 -21.45 1.57 3.37
N GLU A 176 -22.66 1.36 2.90
CA GLU A 176 -22.91 0.96 1.52
C GLU A 176 -22.53 2.09 0.56
N SER A 177 -21.80 1.72 -0.48
CA SER A 177 -21.44 2.60 -1.57
C SER A 177 -22.51 2.47 -2.66
N GLY A 178 -23.48 3.33 -2.66
CA GLY A 178 -24.59 3.21 -3.61
C GLY A 178 -25.28 4.52 -3.96
N ALA A 179 -25.14 5.52 -3.12
CA ALA A 179 -25.78 6.82 -3.31
C ALA A 179 -25.13 7.68 -4.40
N HIS A 180 -23.83 7.45 -4.71
CA HIS A 180 -23.07 8.24 -5.68
C HIS A 180 -22.37 7.35 -6.70
N HIS A 181 -22.05 7.93 -7.85
CA HIS A 181 -21.26 7.26 -8.88
C HIS A 181 -19.81 7.04 -8.48
N ALA A 182 -19.22 8.01 -7.78
CA ALA A 182 -17.91 7.85 -7.13
C ALA A 182 -18.05 8.11 -5.63
N ASP A 183 -17.40 7.27 -4.82
CA ASP A 183 -17.28 7.45 -3.37
C ASP A 183 -15.81 7.36 -2.97
N ILE A 184 -15.34 8.27 -2.11
CA ILE A 184 -14.00 8.28 -1.57
C ILE A 184 -14.01 7.94 -0.08
N LEU A 185 -13.03 7.17 0.38
CA LEU A 185 -12.85 6.91 1.81
C LEU A 185 -12.25 8.14 2.49
N ALA A 186 -12.84 8.58 3.59
CA ALA A 186 -12.36 9.73 4.36
C ALA A 186 -12.62 9.54 5.85
N GLN A 187 -11.75 10.10 6.67
CA GLN A 187 -11.92 10.15 8.12
C GLN A 187 -12.73 11.40 8.48
N MET A 188 -14.06 11.27 8.42
CA MET A 188 -14.97 12.41 8.54
C MET A 188 -15.28 12.77 10.00
N GLY A 189 -15.28 14.07 10.26
CA GLY A 189 -15.74 14.68 11.50
C GLY A 189 -16.55 15.95 11.23
N PRO A 190 -17.09 16.60 12.27
CA PRO A 190 -17.79 17.88 12.11
C PRO A 190 -16.84 18.94 11.52
N MET A 191 -17.39 19.90 10.78
CA MET A 191 -16.59 21.02 10.24
C MET A 191 -15.96 21.80 11.40
N PRO A 192 -14.61 21.86 11.51
CA PRO A 192 -13.93 22.54 12.61
C PRO A 192 -13.92 24.06 12.40
N GLY A 193 -13.62 24.80 13.48
CA GLY A 193 -13.22 26.20 13.37
C GLY A 193 -11.75 26.33 12.91
N GLU A 194 -11.34 27.57 12.61
CA GLU A 194 -9.98 27.87 12.11
C GLU A 194 -8.87 27.36 13.04
N GLN A 195 -9.00 27.59 14.35
CA GLN A 195 -8.00 27.15 15.34
C GLN A 195 -7.83 25.62 15.33
N GLU A 196 -8.93 24.89 15.26
CA GLU A 196 -8.92 23.44 15.22
C GLU A 196 -8.40 22.91 13.88
N TRP A 197 -8.68 23.60 12.76
CA TRP A 197 -8.14 23.30 11.44
C TRP A 197 -6.61 23.30 11.47
N VAL A 198 -6.02 24.35 12.01
CA VAL A 198 -4.56 24.47 12.16
C VAL A 198 -4.00 23.44 13.14
N ALA A 199 -4.66 23.25 14.28
CA ALA A 199 -4.22 22.29 15.30
C ALA A 199 -4.22 20.84 14.78
N LYS A 200 -5.21 20.47 13.97
CA LYS A 200 -5.28 19.16 13.29
C LYS A 200 -4.39 19.06 12.05
N GLY A 201 -3.75 20.14 11.62
CA GLY A 201 -2.90 20.19 10.43
C GLY A 201 -3.64 19.86 9.13
N LEU A 202 -4.93 20.21 9.04
CA LEU A 202 -5.77 19.90 7.88
C LEU A 202 -5.29 20.58 6.59
N ASP A 203 -4.54 21.66 6.71
CA ASP A 203 -3.86 22.35 5.60
C ASP A 203 -2.77 21.50 4.89
N LYS A 204 -2.42 20.35 5.45
CA LYS A 204 -1.39 19.43 4.91
C LYS A 204 -1.95 18.25 4.13
N TYR A 205 -3.27 18.08 4.14
CA TYR A 205 -3.96 16.93 3.54
C TYR A 205 -4.88 17.35 2.40
N GLY A 206 -5.16 16.38 1.52
CA GLY A 206 -6.37 16.43 0.70
C GLY A 206 -7.58 16.19 1.61
N LEU A 207 -8.57 17.06 1.52
CA LEU A 207 -9.73 17.01 2.38
C LEU A 207 -10.99 16.75 1.57
N ILE A 208 -11.86 15.92 2.12
CA ILE A 208 -13.23 15.72 1.62
C ILE A 208 -14.16 16.49 2.54
N THR A 209 -15.06 17.24 1.92
CA THR A 209 -16.15 17.94 2.61
C THR A 209 -17.48 17.39 2.12
N VAL A 210 -18.46 17.30 3.00
CA VAL A 210 -19.82 16.85 2.67
C VAL A 210 -20.81 17.93 3.06
N ASN A 211 -21.77 18.22 2.19
CA ASN A 211 -22.82 19.21 2.41
C ASN A 211 -24.14 18.60 2.94
N GLU A 212 -25.14 19.44 3.21
CA GLU A 212 -26.46 19.01 3.71
C GLU A 212 -27.23 18.11 2.72
N GLN A 213 -26.87 18.09 1.45
CA GLN A 213 -27.42 17.22 0.40
C GLN A 213 -26.68 15.89 0.28
N ASN A 214 -25.73 15.63 1.17
CA ASN A 214 -24.85 14.45 1.16
C ASN A 214 -23.95 14.36 -0.08
N GLU A 215 -23.74 15.45 -0.82
CA GLU A 215 -22.75 15.53 -1.89
C GLU A 215 -21.38 15.85 -1.30
N ALA A 216 -20.32 15.30 -1.88
CA ALA A 216 -18.96 15.56 -1.47
C ALA A 216 -18.23 16.52 -2.42
N ALA A 217 -17.26 17.25 -1.89
CA ALA A 217 -16.30 18.03 -2.67
C ALA A 217 -14.89 17.82 -2.10
N GLN A 218 -13.90 17.98 -2.96
CA GLN A 218 -12.50 17.85 -2.58
C GLN A 218 -11.78 19.19 -2.64
N VAL A 219 -11.00 19.47 -1.59
CA VAL A 219 -10.02 20.54 -1.52
C VAL A 219 -8.65 19.98 -1.16
N GLU A 220 -7.57 20.56 -1.65
CA GLU A 220 -6.23 19.97 -1.56
C GLU A 220 -5.25 20.95 -0.93
N LYS A 221 -4.78 20.64 0.28
CA LYS A 221 -3.71 21.36 0.99
C LYS A 221 -3.92 22.87 1.07
N VAL A 222 -5.08 23.26 1.57
CA VAL A 222 -5.49 24.68 1.62
C VAL A 222 -5.66 25.16 3.07
N SER A 223 -5.44 26.46 3.29
CA SER A 223 -5.78 27.11 4.56
C SER A 223 -7.28 27.10 4.79
N TYR A 224 -7.70 27.32 6.05
CA TYR A 224 -9.12 27.40 6.42
C TYR A 224 -9.89 28.42 5.57
N ASP A 225 -9.36 29.64 5.43
CA ASP A 225 -9.99 30.71 4.64
C ASP A 225 -10.10 30.34 3.15
N THR A 226 -9.08 29.67 2.61
CA THR A 226 -9.09 29.21 1.23
C THR A 226 -10.14 28.09 1.06
N ALA A 227 -10.22 27.15 1.98
CA ALA A 227 -11.25 26.10 1.95
C ALA A 227 -12.66 26.72 2.00
N GLN A 228 -12.92 27.65 2.91
CA GLN A 228 -14.20 28.36 2.99
C GLN A 228 -14.58 29.07 1.70
N ARG A 229 -13.61 29.73 1.04
CA ARG A 229 -13.82 30.42 -0.23
C ARG A 229 -14.14 29.43 -1.36
N LEU A 230 -13.38 28.34 -1.49
CA LEU A 230 -13.58 27.33 -2.54
C LEU A 230 -14.91 26.60 -2.39
N LEU A 231 -15.37 26.41 -1.16
CA LEU A 231 -16.62 25.70 -0.85
C LEU A 231 -17.85 26.61 -0.82
N LYS A 232 -17.68 27.91 -1.03
CA LYS A 232 -18.80 28.88 -0.97
C LYS A 232 -19.96 28.52 -1.90
N SER A 233 -19.68 28.01 -3.08
CA SER A 233 -20.69 27.59 -4.07
C SER A 233 -21.23 26.17 -3.82
N PHE A 234 -20.63 25.42 -2.90
CA PHE A 234 -20.96 24.02 -2.63
C PHE A 234 -22.15 23.84 -1.66
N GLY A 235 -22.58 24.91 -1.00
CA GLY A 235 -23.63 24.90 0.02
C GLY A 235 -23.07 24.79 1.44
N LYS A 236 -23.94 24.50 2.39
CA LYS A 236 -23.53 24.39 3.80
C LYS A 236 -22.83 23.06 4.04
N VAL A 237 -21.53 23.13 4.35
CA VAL A 237 -20.72 21.99 4.72
C VAL A 237 -21.09 21.50 6.12
N THR A 238 -21.38 20.22 6.27
CA THR A 238 -21.75 19.56 7.52
C THR A 238 -20.61 18.78 8.14
N SER A 239 -19.72 18.22 7.29
CA SER A 239 -18.57 17.46 7.75
C SER A 239 -17.35 17.63 6.83
N VAL A 240 -16.16 17.41 7.40
CA VAL A 240 -14.89 17.47 6.69
C VAL A 240 -13.94 16.43 7.26
N GLY A 241 -13.02 15.93 6.46
CA GLY A 241 -11.99 15.05 6.95
C GLY A 241 -10.90 14.75 5.93
N PRO A 242 -9.72 14.26 6.39
CA PRO A 242 -8.67 13.80 5.52
C PRO A 242 -9.16 12.72 4.57
N SER A 243 -8.86 12.90 3.28
CA SER A 243 -9.01 11.87 2.26
C SER A 243 -8.01 10.76 2.48
N LEU A 244 -8.46 9.51 2.40
CA LEU A 244 -7.57 8.35 2.37
C LEU A 244 -7.09 8.02 0.95
N GLY A 245 -7.54 8.80 -0.05
CA GLY A 245 -7.21 8.60 -1.46
C GLY A 245 -7.89 7.40 -2.12
N SER A 246 -8.29 6.41 -1.36
CA SER A 246 -9.00 5.22 -1.88
C SER A 246 -10.45 5.55 -2.21
N PHE A 247 -10.90 5.09 -3.37
CA PHE A 247 -12.24 5.41 -3.89
C PHE A 247 -12.89 4.23 -4.58
N SER A 248 -14.17 4.33 -4.88
CA SER A 248 -14.88 3.37 -5.72
C SER A 248 -15.71 4.06 -6.78
N LEU A 249 -15.81 3.44 -7.95
CA LEU A 249 -16.59 3.88 -9.10
C LEU A 249 -17.74 2.92 -9.33
N SER A 250 -18.92 3.43 -9.59
CA SER A 250 -20.00 2.62 -10.15
C SER A 250 -19.62 2.12 -11.54
N ASN A 251 -20.21 1.00 -11.99
CA ASN A 251 -19.96 0.48 -13.33
C ASN A 251 -20.28 1.53 -14.42
N GLU A 252 -21.36 2.28 -14.24
CA GLU A 252 -21.77 3.33 -15.18
C GLU A 252 -20.70 4.42 -15.31
N MET A 253 -20.19 4.94 -14.18
CA MET A 253 -19.15 5.96 -14.20
C MET A 253 -17.83 5.43 -14.76
N LEU A 254 -17.47 4.20 -14.46
CA LEU A 254 -16.26 3.58 -15.01
C LEU A 254 -16.33 3.50 -16.53
N VAL A 255 -17.45 3.04 -17.09
CA VAL A 255 -17.66 2.94 -18.54
C VAL A 255 -17.61 4.31 -19.21
N GLU A 256 -18.26 5.31 -18.62
CA GLU A 256 -18.25 6.67 -19.17
C GLU A 256 -16.85 7.32 -19.08
N LEU A 257 -16.09 7.10 -17.99
CA LEU A 257 -14.69 7.58 -17.89
C LEU A 257 -13.77 6.89 -18.90
N LEU A 258 -13.91 5.59 -19.13
CA LEU A 258 -13.15 4.86 -20.15
C LEU A 258 -13.44 5.39 -21.56
N SER A 259 -14.68 5.77 -21.83
CA SER A 259 -15.08 6.39 -23.08
C SER A 259 -14.53 7.81 -23.22
N GLU A 260 -14.66 8.63 -22.18
CA GLU A 260 -14.25 10.04 -22.16
C GLU A 260 -12.74 10.20 -22.36
N PHE A 261 -11.94 9.32 -21.72
CA PHE A 261 -10.48 9.36 -21.76
C PHE A 261 -9.88 8.36 -22.75
N SER A 262 -10.66 7.84 -23.69
CA SER A 262 -10.19 6.83 -24.65
C SER A 262 -8.99 7.27 -25.49
N ALA A 263 -8.93 8.56 -25.87
CA ALA A 263 -7.81 9.10 -26.64
C ALA A 263 -6.50 9.08 -25.82
N GLU A 264 -6.55 9.53 -24.57
CA GLU A 264 -5.40 9.54 -23.66
C GLU A 264 -4.93 8.11 -23.34
N LEU A 265 -5.87 7.17 -23.16
CA LEU A 265 -5.54 5.77 -22.91
C LEU A 265 -4.85 5.10 -24.09
N VAL A 266 -5.21 5.46 -25.31
CA VAL A 266 -4.57 4.95 -26.54
C VAL A 266 -3.23 5.66 -26.79
N GLY A 267 -3.19 6.99 -26.65
CA GLY A 267 -1.98 7.81 -26.89
C GLY A 267 -0.90 7.64 -25.85
N LYS A 268 -1.26 7.34 -24.59
CA LYS A 268 -0.34 7.20 -23.44
C LYS A 268 0.56 8.42 -23.20
N GLU A 269 0.07 9.61 -23.51
CA GLU A 269 0.86 10.85 -23.45
C GLU A 269 0.50 11.76 -22.28
N ALA A 270 -0.75 11.70 -21.80
CA ALA A 270 -1.23 12.53 -20.71
C ALA A 270 -0.93 11.91 -19.35
N LYS A 271 -0.83 12.76 -18.32
CA LYS A 271 -0.76 12.38 -16.92
C LYS A 271 -1.90 13.02 -16.16
N MET A 272 -2.77 12.23 -15.54
CA MET A 272 -3.87 12.73 -14.73
C MET A 272 -3.99 11.95 -13.43
N ASP A 273 -4.00 12.69 -12.33
CA ASP A 273 -4.28 12.16 -11.01
C ASP A 273 -5.77 12.34 -10.67
N SER A 274 -6.34 11.43 -9.90
CA SER A 274 -7.77 11.41 -9.59
C SER A 274 -8.23 12.70 -8.91
N ASP A 275 -7.50 13.17 -7.91
CA ASP A 275 -7.91 14.32 -7.11
C ASP A 275 -8.02 15.61 -7.93
N PRO A 276 -6.96 16.10 -8.59
CA PRO A 276 -7.01 17.35 -9.33
C PRO A 276 -7.74 17.24 -10.66
N HIS A 277 -7.78 16.06 -11.29
CA HIS A 277 -8.30 15.98 -12.66
C HIS A 277 -9.67 15.29 -12.78
N PHE A 278 -10.09 14.51 -11.75
CA PHE A 278 -11.42 13.91 -11.73
C PHE A 278 -12.31 14.61 -10.70
N TRP A 279 -11.93 14.58 -9.41
CA TRP A 279 -12.84 15.00 -8.34
C TRP A 279 -13.00 16.51 -8.25
N MET A 280 -11.91 17.27 -8.27
CA MET A 280 -11.97 18.73 -8.13
C MET A 280 -12.77 19.39 -9.27
N PRO A 281 -12.57 19.08 -10.57
CA PRO A 281 -13.35 19.71 -11.63
C PRO A 281 -14.81 19.26 -11.67
N LEU A 282 -15.17 18.13 -11.06
CA LEU A 282 -16.56 17.69 -10.92
C LEU A 282 -17.31 18.41 -9.79
N THR A 283 -16.58 18.93 -8.79
CA THR A 283 -17.15 19.39 -7.51
C THR A 283 -16.96 20.88 -7.24
N LEU A 284 -15.94 21.51 -7.80
CA LEU A 284 -15.65 22.94 -7.65
C LEU A 284 -16.19 23.73 -8.84
N ASP A 285 -16.49 25.02 -8.61
CA ASP A 285 -16.74 25.96 -9.70
C ASP A 285 -15.46 26.24 -10.52
N LYS A 286 -15.64 26.74 -11.75
CA LYS A 286 -14.53 26.91 -12.70
C LYS A 286 -13.44 27.85 -12.18
N ALA A 287 -13.81 28.97 -11.56
CA ALA A 287 -12.84 29.95 -11.08
C ALA A 287 -12.01 29.38 -9.92
N SER A 288 -12.67 28.68 -8.99
CA SER A 288 -12.03 27.98 -7.88
C SER A 288 -11.08 26.89 -8.38
N TYR A 289 -11.54 26.03 -9.30
CA TYR A 289 -10.71 24.98 -9.89
C TYR A 289 -9.48 25.55 -10.59
N VAL A 290 -9.65 26.51 -11.50
CA VAL A 290 -8.55 27.15 -12.23
C VAL A 290 -7.54 27.76 -11.27
N SER A 291 -8.00 28.45 -10.21
CA SER A 291 -7.10 29.05 -9.22
C SER A 291 -6.19 28.03 -8.53
N VAL A 292 -6.68 26.83 -8.28
CA VAL A 292 -5.90 25.73 -7.70
C VAL A 292 -4.91 25.15 -8.71
N MET A 293 -5.36 24.90 -9.95
CA MET A 293 -4.52 24.25 -10.96
C MET A 293 -3.36 25.13 -11.42
N VAL A 294 -3.52 26.45 -11.42
CA VAL A 294 -2.42 27.39 -11.68
C VAL A 294 -1.30 27.25 -10.64
N THR A 295 -1.61 26.95 -9.38
CA THR A 295 -0.57 26.67 -8.36
C THR A 295 0.15 25.32 -8.57
N LYS A 296 -0.35 24.49 -9.49
CA LYS A 296 0.22 23.19 -9.89
C LYS A 296 0.87 23.26 -11.29
N ASP A 297 1.29 24.44 -11.72
CA ASP A 297 1.97 24.70 -12.98
C ASP A 297 1.11 24.47 -14.26
N GLU A 298 -0.20 24.43 -14.15
CA GLU A 298 -1.09 24.46 -15.32
C GLU A 298 -1.43 25.89 -15.74
N THR A 299 -1.64 26.11 -17.04
CA THR A 299 -2.16 27.39 -17.53
C THR A 299 -3.65 27.53 -17.25
N GLU A 300 -4.14 28.76 -17.06
CA GLU A 300 -5.58 29.05 -16.90
C GLU A 300 -6.43 28.46 -18.03
N ALA A 301 -5.91 28.53 -19.26
CA ALA A 301 -6.60 28.02 -20.45
C ALA A 301 -6.72 26.49 -20.42
N GLN A 302 -5.67 25.77 -20.02
CA GLN A 302 -5.68 24.32 -19.90
C GLN A 302 -6.64 23.87 -18.81
N ALA A 303 -6.50 24.43 -17.60
CA ALA A 303 -7.37 24.14 -16.47
C ALA A 303 -8.83 24.47 -16.79
N GLY A 304 -9.11 25.63 -17.39
CA GLY A 304 -10.45 26.03 -17.78
C GLY A 304 -11.09 25.10 -18.81
N LYS A 305 -10.34 24.65 -19.82
CA LYS A 305 -10.80 23.67 -20.81
C LYS A 305 -11.08 22.31 -20.18
N HIS A 306 -10.21 21.86 -19.28
CA HIS A 306 -10.40 20.59 -18.58
C HIS A 306 -11.63 20.62 -17.67
N HIS A 307 -11.84 21.71 -16.93
CA HIS A 307 -13.04 21.89 -16.12
C HIS A 307 -14.30 21.81 -16.98
N ASP A 308 -14.36 22.52 -18.11
CA ASP A 308 -15.53 22.49 -19.01
C ASP A 308 -15.79 21.07 -19.53
N ARG A 309 -14.74 20.32 -19.88
CA ARG A 309 -14.82 18.92 -20.28
C ARG A 309 -15.46 18.06 -19.18
N MET A 310 -15.00 18.20 -17.96
CA MET A 310 -15.49 17.39 -16.83
C MET A 310 -16.92 17.80 -16.41
N GLN A 311 -17.32 19.06 -16.58
CA GLN A 311 -18.70 19.47 -16.36
C GLN A 311 -19.67 18.96 -17.46
N GLN A 312 -19.19 18.86 -18.69
CA GLN A 312 -19.95 18.20 -19.77
C GLN A 312 -20.10 16.70 -19.51
N PHE A 313 -19.01 16.04 -19.08
CA PHE A 313 -19.01 14.65 -18.62
C PHE A 313 -20.04 14.43 -17.49
N LYS A 314 -20.02 15.28 -16.44
CA LYS A 314 -20.96 15.25 -15.32
C LYS A 314 -22.41 15.34 -15.80
N THR A 315 -22.69 16.31 -16.68
CA THR A 315 -24.04 16.52 -17.23
C THR A 315 -24.52 15.30 -17.99
N LYS A 316 -23.68 14.73 -18.85
CA LYS A 316 -23.97 13.50 -19.61
C LYS A 316 -24.22 12.30 -18.67
N LEU A 317 -23.35 12.09 -17.69
CA LEU A 317 -23.46 10.99 -16.72
C LEU A 317 -24.79 11.06 -15.95
N LEU A 318 -25.13 12.23 -15.40
CA LEU A 318 -26.37 12.41 -14.63
C LEU A 318 -27.62 12.32 -15.49
N ALA A 319 -27.57 12.75 -16.74
CA ALA A 319 -28.70 12.60 -17.68
C ALA A 319 -28.96 11.12 -18.02
N ALA A 320 -27.91 10.34 -18.17
CA ALA A 320 -28.01 8.89 -18.44
C ALA A 320 -28.36 8.06 -17.19
N HIS A 321 -27.90 8.49 -16.01
CA HIS A 321 -27.98 7.73 -14.75
C HIS A 321 -28.42 8.62 -13.57
N PRO A 322 -29.65 9.13 -13.56
CA PRO A 322 -30.12 10.18 -12.61
C PRO A 322 -30.37 9.66 -11.19
N SER A 323 -30.26 8.37 -10.93
CA SER A 323 -30.58 7.76 -9.64
C SER A 323 -29.49 7.93 -8.58
N LYS A 324 -28.31 8.43 -8.97
CA LYS A 324 -27.14 8.57 -8.07
C LYS A 324 -26.57 9.99 -8.16
N GLY A 325 -26.04 10.50 -7.03
CA GLY A 325 -25.20 11.69 -7.04
C GLY A 325 -23.85 11.42 -7.75
N VAL A 326 -23.06 12.47 -7.97
CA VAL A 326 -21.79 12.32 -8.69
C VAL A 326 -20.68 11.82 -7.78
N PHE A 327 -20.46 12.50 -6.66
CA PHE A 327 -19.33 12.29 -5.78
C PHE A 327 -19.75 12.32 -4.32
N GLY A 328 -19.45 11.25 -3.59
CA GLY A 328 -19.77 11.05 -2.18
C GLY A 328 -18.56 10.67 -1.35
N ALA A 329 -18.77 10.59 -0.05
CA ALA A 329 -17.76 10.17 0.92
C ALA A 329 -18.27 8.97 1.73
N ILE A 330 -17.37 8.05 2.00
CA ILE A 330 -17.57 6.96 2.95
C ILE A 330 -16.73 7.24 4.18
N ASN A 331 -17.41 7.48 5.30
CA ASN A 331 -16.75 7.75 6.57
C ASN A 331 -16.16 6.46 7.17
N VAL A 332 -14.84 6.42 7.39
CA VAL A 332 -14.16 5.31 8.08
C VAL A 332 -14.15 5.48 9.61
N GLY A 333 -14.63 6.62 10.12
CA GLY A 333 -14.69 6.97 11.53
C GLY A 333 -13.47 7.73 12.03
N GLU A 334 -13.68 8.56 13.06
CA GLU A 334 -12.63 9.42 13.63
C GLU A 334 -11.53 8.65 14.37
N SER A 335 -11.86 7.48 14.92
CA SER A 335 -10.95 6.66 15.72
C SER A 335 -10.39 5.47 14.94
N CYS A 336 -10.28 5.56 13.61
CA CYS A 336 -9.71 4.50 12.79
C CYS A 336 -8.23 4.30 13.14
N TYR A 337 -7.74 3.05 13.06
CA TYR A 337 -6.31 2.79 13.08
C TYR A 337 -5.76 2.91 11.67
N TRP A 338 -4.64 3.59 11.55
CA TRP A 338 -3.96 3.79 10.28
C TRP A 338 -2.52 3.28 10.37
N TRP A 339 -2.27 2.12 9.77
CA TRP A 339 -0.94 1.51 9.70
C TRP A 339 -0.34 1.76 8.32
N ASP A 340 0.36 2.88 8.19
CA ASP A 340 1.11 3.25 6.98
C ASP A 340 2.51 2.63 7.02
N TYR A 341 2.87 1.88 5.98
CA TYR A 341 4.18 1.26 5.80
C TYR A 341 4.99 1.92 4.67
N GLY A 342 4.57 3.05 4.16
CA GLY A 342 5.19 3.74 3.03
C GLY A 342 6.50 4.50 3.36
N GLN A 343 6.88 4.58 4.64
CA GLN A 343 8.09 5.27 5.12
C GLN A 343 8.84 4.39 6.10
N LEU A 344 10.18 4.45 6.11
CA LEU A 344 11.02 3.63 6.99
C LEU A 344 10.69 3.82 8.48
N LYS A 345 10.50 5.06 8.91
CA LYS A 345 10.10 5.37 10.29
C LYS A 345 8.73 4.78 10.65
N LEU A 346 7.74 4.90 9.75
CA LEU A 346 6.41 4.34 9.98
C LEU A 346 6.41 2.82 9.91
N TYR A 347 7.21 2.23 9.01
CA TYR A 347 7.44 0.80 8.98
C TYR A 347 7.97 0.29 10.33
N GLN A 348 8.97 0.97 10.91
CA GLN A 348 9.50 0.63 12.22
C GLN A 348 8.43 0.76 13.31
N VAL A 349 7.78 1.91 13.42
CA VAL A 349 6.79 2.20 14.47
C VAL A 349 5.63 1.21 14.42
N ASN A 350 5.06 0.98 13.24
CA ASN A 350 3.88 0.11 13.09
C ASN A 350 4.22 -1.38 13.31
N ASN A 351 5.41 -1.83 12.90
CA ASN A 351 5.83 -3.19 13.24
C ASN A 351 6.09 -3.34 14.75
N MET A 352 6.77 -2.38 15.38
CA MET A 352 7.05 -2.41 16.83
C MET A 352 5.78 -2.28 17.69
N LEU A 353 4.69 -1.77 17.13
CA LEU A 353 3.40 -1.66 17.83
C LEU A 353 2.88 -3.02 18.31
N VAL A 354 3.17 -4.13 17.62
CA VAL A 354 2.74 -5.48 18.03
C VAL A 354 3.18 -5.87 19.46
N MET A 355 4.17 -5.18 20.01
CA MET A 355 4.72 -5.45 21.36
C MET A 355 4.11 -4.55 22.44
N ALA A 356 3.34 -3.54 22.05
CA ALA A 356 2.69 -2.65 23.02
C ALA A 356 1.50 -3.35 23.70
N ASP A 357 1.12 -2.81 24.86
CA ASP A 357 -0.04 -3.25 25.64
C ASP A 357 -1.17 -2.22 25.50
N THR A 358 -1.73 -2.15 24.29
CA THR A 358 -2.81 -1.23 23.91
C THR A 358 -3.84 -1.97 23.06
N GLU A 359 -5.08 -1.46 23.02
CA GLU A 359 -6.14 -2.01 22.17
C GLU A 359 -5.74 -2.01 20.66
N GLU A 360 -5.02 -0.99 20.22
CA GLU A 360 -4.52 -0.93 18.85
C GLU A 360 -3.48 -2.03 18.57
N ALA A 361 -2.58 -2.28 19.51
CA ALA A 361 -1.60 -3.36 19.42
C ALA A 361 -2.26 -4.75 19.40
N GLU A 362 -3.31 -4.94 20.21
CA GLU A 362 -4.11 -6.18 20.18
C GLU A 362 -4.78 -6.36 18.81
N ALA A 363 -5.40 -5.31 18.27
CA ALA A 363 -6.01 -5.32 16.95
C ALA A 363 -4.98 -5.65 15.85
N LEU A 364 -3.77 -5.09 15.94
CA LEU A 364 -2.71 -5.38 14.98
C LEU A 364 -2.20 -6.83 15.10
N ARG A 365 -2.04 -7.36 16.32
CA ARG A 365 -1.67 -8.77 16.54
C ARG A 365 -2.74 -9.72 15.99
N GLU A 366 -4.02 -9.44 16.26
CA GLU A 366 -5.14 -10.21 15.72
C GLU A 366 -5.11 -10.20 14.19
N TYR A 367 -4.93 -9.02 13.59
CA TYR A 367 -4.83 -8.85 12.15
C TYR A 367 -3.64 -9.61 11.54
N LEU A 368 -2.47 -9.53 12.16
CA LEU A 368 -1.24 -10.23 11.71
C LEU A 368 -1.21 -11.71 12.11
N LYS A 369 -2.25 -12.20 12.79
CA LYS A 369 -2.36 -13.59 13.28
C LYS A 369 -1.19 -13.97 14.22
N ILE A 370 -0.73 -13.04 15.03
CA ILE A 370 0.27 -13.27 16.07
C ILE A 370 -0.44 -13.83 17.31
N PRO A 371 -0.17 -15.08 17.72
CA PRO A 371 -0.83 -15.68 18.88
C PRO A 371 -0.35 -15.07 20.20
N ALA A 372 -1.06 -15.38 21.29
CA ALA A 372 -0.78 -14.83 22.61
C ALA A 372 0.62 -15.18 23.14
N ASP A 373 1.13 -16.37 22.82
CA ASP A 373 2.49 -16.80 23.18
C ASP A 373 3.57 -16.20 22.24
N ARG A 374 3.16 -15.45 21.21
CA ARG A 374 4.01 -14.72 20.26
C ARG A 374 5.02 -15.61 19.51
N LYS A 375 4.71 -16.89 19.39
CA LYS A 375 5.55 -17.88 18.70
C LYS A 375 4.75 -18.62 17.64
N VAL A 376 5.25 -18.67 16.42
CA VAL A 376 4.65 -19.44 15.31
C VAL A 376 5.75 -20.18 14.55
N GLY A 377 5.69 -21.52 14.53
CA GLY A 377 6.60 -22.34 13.73
C GLY A 377 8.09 -22.23 14.10
N CYS A 378 8.41 -21.82 15.33
CA CYS A 378 9.78 -21.58 15.76
C CYS A 378 10.44 -22.83 16.30
N GLN A 379 11.75 -22.98 16.02
CA GLN A 379 12.65 -23.96 16.61
C GLN A 379 13.65 -23.20 17.50
N CYS A 380 13.23 -22.86 18.72
CA CYS A 380 14.08 -22.21 19.71
C CYS A 380 14.53 -23.23 20.75
N ALA A 381 15.83 -23.25 21.09
CA ALA A 381 16.32 -24.05 22.22
C ALA A 381 15.70 -23.56 23.54
N GLY A 382 15.69 -24.42 24.56
CA GLY A 382 14.97 -24.13 25.81
C GLY A 382 15.52 -22.95 26.62
N ASP A 383 16.74 -22.49 26.34
CA ASP A 383 17.39 -21.34 26.96
C ASP A 383 17.18 -20.02 26.20
N VAL A 384 16.54 -20.05 25.05
CA VAL A 384 16.20 -18.82 24.30
C VAL A 384 15.12 -18.04 25.03
N LYS A 385 15.44 -16.82 25.44
CA LYS A 385 14.52 -15.92 26.15
C LYS A 385 13.81 -14.98 25.18
N LEU A 386 12.47 -14.91 25.29
CA LEU A 386 11.65 -13.89 24.65
C LEU A 386 11.07 -13.02 25.76
N THR A 387 11.47 -11.75 25.79
CA THR A 387 11.05 -10.79 26.80
C THR A 387 10.44 -9.52 26.19
N ASP A 388 9.73 -8.74 27.00
CA ASP A 388 9.12 -7.46 26.61
C ASP A 388 8.28 -7.55 25.33
N GLY A 389 7.50 -8.62 25.23
CA GLY A 389 6.57 -8.80 24.11
C GLY A 389 7.22 -9.23 22.78
N ALA A 390 8.45 -9.72 22.81
CA ALA A 390 9.13 -10.18 21.60
C ALA A 390 8.31 -11.22 20.81
N VAL A 391 8.41 -11.15 19.49
CA VAL A 391 7.70 -12.02 18.54
C VAL A 391 8.69 -12.85 17.74
N CYS A 392 8.45 -14.16 17.67
CA CYS A 392 9.30 -15.09 16.95
C CYS A 392 8.47 -15.94 15.96
N LEU A 393 8.75 -15.81 14.67
CA LEU A 393 8.01 -16.46 13.59
C LEU A 393 8.96 -17.27 12.70
N ALA A 394 8.64 -18.53 12.44
CA ALA A 394 9.38 -19.43 11.53
C ALA A 394 10.92 -19.34 11.68
N SER A 395 11.39 -19.11 12.91
CA SER A 395 12.81 -18.86 13.20
C SER A 395 13.47 -20.05 13.88
N ARG A 396 14.78 -20.22 13.67
CA ARG A 396 15.62 -21.23 14.30
C ARG A 396 16.72 -20.54 15.09
N ILE A 397 16.66 -20.60 16.41
CA ILE A 397 17.57 -19.90 17.32
C ILE A 397 18.08 -20.89 18.37
N LYS A 398 19.42 -21.05 18.50
CA LYS A 398 20.00 -22.02 19.43
C LYS A 398 20.23 -21.44 20.82
N SER A 399 20.54 -20.15 20.96
CA SER A 399 20.76 -19.54 22.28
C SER A 399 20.54 -18.02 22.26
N GLY A 400 20.35 -17.42 23.44
CA GLY A 400 20.36 -15.98 23.64
C GLY A 400 19.01 -15.35 23.97
N GLU A 401 18.85 -14.05 23.70
CA GLU A 401 17.68 -13.27 24.07
C GLU A 401 17.16 -12.39 22.94
N LEU A 402 15.85 -12.40 22.78
CA LEU A 402 15.06 -11.43 22.00
C LEU A 402 14.30 -10.55 22.99
N LYS A 403 14.70 -9.30 23.14
CA LYS A 403 14.03 -8.34 24.01
C LYS A 403 13.32 -7.29 23.16
N ARG A 404 11.98 -7.19 23.28
CA ARG A 404 11.18 -6.25 22.47
C ARG A 404 11.61 -6.29 20.99
N THR A 405 11.70 -7.47 20.42
CA THR A 405 12.26 -7.71 19.08
C THR A 405 11.34 -8.60 18.27
N ILE A 406 11.19 -8.30 17.00
CA ILE A 406 10.53 -9.16 16.02
C ILE A 406 11.62 -9.98 15.31
N ALA A 407 11.50 -11.30 15.32
CA ALA A 407 12.30 -12.21 14.53
C ALA A 407 11.39 -13.05 13.63
N SER A 408 11.53 -12.91 12.32
CA SER A 408 10.82 -13.72 11.32
C SER A 408 11.80 -14.33 10.33
N HIS A 409 11.76 -15.66 10.15
CA HIS A 409 12.72 -16.41 9.34
C HIS A 409 14.18 -16.13 9.70
N VAL A 410 14.48 -16.04 11.01
CA VAL A 410 15.85 -15.87 11.53
C VAL A 410 16.47 -17.22 11.82
N ALA A 411 17.67 -17.45 11.31
CA ALA A 411 18.49 -18.64 11.61
C ALA A 411 19.83 -18.21 12.23
N THR A 412 20.11 -18.63 13.49
CA THR A 412 21.32 -18.23 14.22
C THR A 412 21.66 -19.17 15.35
N ASP A 413 22.97 -19.29 15.67
CA ASP A 413 23.45 -19.98 16.87
C ASP A 413 23.23 -19.15 18.14
N GLN A 414 23.51 -17.84 18.05
CA GLN A 414 23.40 -16.93 19.19
C GLN A 414 22.78 -15.59 18.80
N ILE A 415 21.85 -15.13 19.61
CA ILE A 415 21.22 -13.82 19.41
C ILE A 415 21.21 -13.01 20.71
N ASP A 416 21.51 -11.71 20.57
CA ASP A 416 21.34 -10.68 21.59
C ASP A 416 20.75 -9.47 20.87
N ALA A 417 19.41 -9.40 20.82
CA ALA A 417 18.70 -8.38 20.04
C ALA A 417 17.66 -7.65 20.92
N GLN A 418 17.77 -6.33 20.97
CA GLN A 418 16.88 -5.47 21.71
C GLN A 418 16.26 -4.39 20.79
N GLY A 419 14.94 -4.28 20.78
CA GLY A 419 14.23 -3.23 20.03
C GLY A 419 14.37 -3.37 18.51
N CYS A 420 14.59 -4.58 18.00
CA CYS A 420 14.93 -4.82 16.61
C CYS A 420 13.77 -5.38 15.79
N ILE A 421 13.86 -5.17 14.48
CA ILE A 421 13.05 -5.87 13.45
C ILE A 421 14.04 -6.69 12.61
N LEU A 422 13.95 -8.02 12.74
CA LEU A 422 14.80 -8.98 12.04
C LEU A 422 13.91 -9.82 11.12
N ILE A 423 14.04 -9.63 9.82
CA ILE A 423 13.22 -10.33 8.82
C ILE A 423 14.14 -11.00 7.80
N ASN A 424 14.02 -12.33 7.67
CA ASN A 424 14.81 -13.15 6.78
C ASN A 424 16.32 -12.91 6.99
N VAL A 425 16.85 -13.34 8.16
CA VAL A 425 18.24 -13.13 8.56
C VAL A 425 18.90 -14.48 8.84
N THR A 426 20.05 -14.73 8.22
CA THR A 426 20.89 -15.88 8.50
C THR A 426 22.27 -15.40 8.92
N ALA A 427 22.68 -15.69 10.15
CA ALA A 427 23.99 -15.33 10.69
C ALA A 427 24.37 -16.25 11.84
N ARG A 428 25.67 -16.53 12.04
CA ARG A 428 26.14 -17.32 13.18
C ARG A 428 25.78 -16.65 14.53
N LYS A 429 26.03 -15.36 14.63
CA LYS A 429 25.70 -14.54 15.80
C LYS A 429 25.00 -13.26 15.34
N ILE A 430 24.07 -12.77 16.16
CA ILE A 430 23.42 -11.49 15.93
C ILE A 430 23.50 -10.70 17.24
N LYS A 431 24.13 -9.50 17.19
CA LYS A 431 24.12 -8.53 18.27
C LYS A 431 23.63 -7.18 17.71
N ALA A 432 22.46 -6.74 18.15
CA ALA A 432 21.80 -5.56 17.57
C ALA A 432 20.91 -4.86 18.60
N SER A 433 20.88 -3.53 18.54
CA SER A 433 19.99 -2.67 19.32
C SER A 433 19.28 -1.67 18.42
N ASN A 434 17.96 -1.58 18.54
CA ASN A 434 17.09 -0.65 17.79
C ASN A 434 17.26 -0.73 16.25
N CYS A 435 17.71 -1.87 15.75
CA CYS A 435 18.07 -2.10 14.35
C CYS A 435 16.91 -2.62 13.51
N ILE A 436 16.98 -2.34 12.20
CA ILE A 436 16.20 -3.05 11.18
C ILE A 436 17.18 -3.87 10.34
N VAL A 437 17.07 -5.19 10.42
CA VAL A 437 17.90 -6.13 9.66
C VAL A 437 16.98 -6.93 8.74
N TYR A 438 17.12 -6.71 7.46
CA TYR A 438 16.15 -7.16 6.50
C TYR A 438 16.80 -7.88 5.32
N ASN A 439 16.44 -9.15 5.11
CA ASN A 439 16.95 -9.99 4.03
C ASN A 439 18.50 -10.10 4.03
N VAL A 440 19.10 -10.39 5.20
CA VAL A 440 20.56 -10.37 5.40
C VAL A 440 21.13 -11.77 5.57
N VAL A 441 22.14 -12.06 4.79
CA VAL A 441 22.99 -13.25 4.92
C VAL A 441 24.39 -12.83 5.36
N ASP A 442 24.80 -13.31 6.53
CA ASP A 442 26.17 -13.19 7.05
C ASP A 442 26.69 -14.59 7.39
N ASP A 443 27.68 -15.05 6.66
CA ASP A 443 28.31 -16.35 6.83
C ASP A 443 29.70 -16.25 7.50
N SER A 444 30.02 -15.07 8.07
CA SER A 444 31.26 -14.84 8.82
C SER A 444 31.25 -15.57 10.18
N GLU A 445 32.43 -15.87 10.68
CA GLU A 445 32.59 -16.48 12.02
C GLU A 445 32.27 -15.49 13.14
N ASP A 446 32.56 -14.21 12.95
CA ASP A 446 32.32 -13.15 13.94
C ASP A 446 30.83 -12.82 14.09
N GLY A 447 30.07 -13.04 13.02
CA GLY A 447 28.64 -12.79 12.98
C GLY A 447 28.30 -11.31 12.80
N LEU A 448 27.01 -11.01 12.82
CA LEU A 448 26.43 -9.70 12.56
C LEU A 448 26.39 -8.87 13.84
N ILE A 449 27.38 -7.98 14.03
CA ILE A 449 27.45 -7.04 15.15
C ILE A 449 27.18 -5.64 14.61
N LEU A 450 26.06 -5.05 15.02
CA LEU A 450 25.57 -3.81 14.45
C LEU A 450 25.64 -2.64 15.44
N PRO A 451 25.98 -1.42 14.98
CA PRO A 451 25.80 -0.22 15.78
C PRO A 451 24.32 0.04 16.09
N ASP A 452 24.06 0.73 17.19
CA ASP A 452 22.70 1.09 17.61
C ASP A 452 21.95 1.83 16.50
N GLY A 453 20.70 1.46 16.25
CA GLY A 453 19.85 2.07 15.25
C GLY A 453 20.23 1.80 13.78
N ALA A 454 21.10 0.84 13.51
CA ALA A 454 21.48 0.50 12.13
C ALA A 454 20.31 -0.11 11.35
N VAL A 455 20.24 0.25 10.08
CA VAL A 455 19.38 -0.39 9.08
C VAL A 455 20.27 -1.10 8.08
N VAL A 456 20.12 -2.41 7.91
CA VAL A 456 20.98 -3.23 7.04
C VAL A 456 20.12 -4.11 6.15
N THR A 457 20.41 -4.11 4.85
CA THR A 457 19.77 -5.01 3.88
C THR A 457 20.79 -5.63 2.94
N ASN A 458 20.48 -6.81 2.43
CA ASN A 458 21.14 -7.34 1.24
C ASN A 458 20.21 -7.23 0.03
N VAL A 459 20.81 -6.91 -1.12
CA VAL A 459 20.14 -6.90 -2.41
C VAL A 459 20.75 -8.02 -3.25
N PHE A 460 19.92 -8.97 -3.64
CA PHE A 460 20.32 -10.08 -4.50
C PHE A 460 19.92 -9.78 -5.94
N MET A 461 20.84 -9.98 -6.86
CA MET A 461 20.62 -9.82 -8.29
C MET A 461 21.29 -10.99 -9.03
N PRO A 462 20.59 -11.68 -9.96
CA PRO A 462 21.12 -12.82 -10.67
C PRO A 462 22.47 -12.52 -11.33
N GLY A 463 23.46 -13.38 -11.08
CA GLY A 463 24.79 -13.25 -11.66
C GLY A 463 25.65 -12.11 -11.09
N ARG A 464 25.28 -11.54 -9.96
CA ARG A 464 26.07 -10.50 -9.26
C ARG A 464 26.31 -10.90 -7.80
N GLU A 465 27.40 -10.40 -7.24
CA GLU A 465 27.59 -10.47 -5.79
C GLU A 465 26.47 -9.70 -5.06
N LYS A 466 26.07 -10.20 -3.89
CA LYS A 466 25.09 -9.52 -3.04
C LYS A 466 25.57 -8.12 -2.70
N LEU A 467 24.71 -7.13 -2.85
CA LEU A 467 25.01 -5.77 -2.40
C LEU A 467 24.52 -5.59 -0.96
N ILE A 468 25.38 -5.02 -0.11
CA ILE A 468 25.01 -4.60 1.25
C ILE A 468 24.64 -3.12 1.18
N GLN A 469 23.46 -2.79 1.70
CA GLN A 469 22.99 -1.42 1.83
C GLN A 469 22.71 -1.11 3.29
N THR A 470 23.21 0.01 3.76
CA THR A 470 23.07 0.45 5.15
C THR A 470 22.53 1.85 5.26
N SER A 471 21.82 2.12 6.33
CA SER A 471 21.44 3.46 6.79
C SER A 471 21.25 3.44 8.31
N SER A 472 20.60 4.45 8.85
CA SER A 472 20.18 4.52 10.25
C SER A 472 18.68 4.75 10.34
N THR A 473 18.05 4.28 11.41
CA THR A 473 16.63 4.55 11.73
C THR A 473 16.33 6.04 11.92
N THR A 474 17.36 6.86 12.10
CA THR A 474 17.28 8.33 12.24
C THR A 474 17.53 9.08 10.93
N THR A 475 17.97 8.39 9.86
CA THR A 475 18.25 9.01 8.56
C THR A 475 16.98 9.32 7.80
N ASP A 476 16.84 10.53 7.24
CA ASP A 476 15.83 10.79 6.21
C ASP A 476 16.29 10.15 4.90
N VAL A 477 15.90 8.91 4.72
CA VAL A 477 16.28 8.13 3.53
C VAL A 477 15.64 8.63 2.24
N GLY A 478 14.57 9.42 2.34
CA GLY A 478 13.93 10.04 1.17
C GLY A 478 14.82 11.15 0.60
N GLU A 479 15.34 12.05 1.43
CA GLU A 479 16.28 13.07 1.03
C GLU A 479 17.62 12.47 0.60
N MET A 480 18.09 11.45 1.32
CA MET A 480 19.36 10.79 1.05
C MET A 480 19.31 9.77 -0.09
N PHE A 481 18.16 9.56 -0.75
CA PHE A 481 17.96 8.51 -1.74
C PHE A 481 18.98 8.49 -2.89
N LYS A 482 19.41 9.69 -3.35
CA LYS A 482 20.39 9.84 -4.43
C LYS A 482 21.83 10.03 -3.93
N VAL A 483 22.04 10.08 -2.61
CA VAL A 483 23.35 10.31 -2.00
C VAL A 483 24.01 8.96 -1.69
N LYS A 484 25.26 8.80 -2.09
CA LYS A 484 26.08 7.66 -1.71
C LYS A 484 26.56 7.84 -0.28
N MET A 485 25.93 7.15 0.66
CA MET A 485 26.31 7.15 2.08
C MET A 485 27.39 6.10 2.35
N THR A 486 28.39 6.42 3.15
CA THR A 486 29.37 5.44 3.63
C THR A 486 28.72 4.50 4.64
N PRO A 487 28.93 3.16 4.58
CA PRO A 487 29.86 2.44 3.69
C PRO A 487 29.24 1.89 2.40
N ASN A 488 28.07 2.36 1.98
CA ASN A 488 27.38 1.81 0.82
C ASN A 488 28.23 1.94 -0.46
N PRO A 489 28.32 0.87 -1.29
CA PRO A 489 29.03 0.94 -2.56
C PRO A 489 28.30 1.84 -3.59
N PHE A 490 26.98 1.99 -3.46
CA PHE A 490 26.10 2.76 -4.34
C PHE A 490 25.06 3.53 -3.53
N SER A 491 24.49 4.59 -4.11
CA SER A 491 23.29 5.23 -3.55
C SER A 491 22.08 4.31 -3.68
N PHE A 492 21.02 4.53 -2.89
CA PHE A 492 19.76 3.80 -3.06
C PHE A 492 19.15 4.03 -4.45
N GLY A 493 19.34 5.22 -5.01
CA GLY A 493 18.91 5.56 -6.36
C GLY A 493 19.67 4.79 -7.45
N ASP A 494 20.96 4.50 -7.26
CA ASP A 494 21.72 3.67 -8.19
C ASP A 494 21.30 2.20 -8.10
N VAL A 495 21.09 1.67 -6.88
CA VAL A 495 20.54 0.32 -6.68
C VAL A 495 19.15 0.20 -7.31
N TYR A 496 18.30 1.23 -7.17
CA TYR A 496 17.01 1.27 -7.84
C TYR A 496 17.14 1.14 -9.36
N LYS A 497 18.08 1.85 -9.98
CA LYS A 497 18.33 1.74 -11.43
C LYS A 497 18.82 0.34 -11.83
N MET A 498 19.72 -0.26 -11.05
CA MET A 498 20.22 -1.62 -11.29
C MET A 498 19.09 -2.64 -11.25
N ASN A 499 18.17 -2.50 -10.29
CA ASN A 499 17.02 -3.38 -10.12
C ASN A 499 15.93 -3.22 -11.19
N GLN A 500 15.89 -2.12 -11.95
CA GLN A 500 14.85 -1.90 -12.98
C GLN A 500 14.78 -2.99 -14.04
N THR A 501 15.92 -3.61 -14.35
CA THR A 501 16.06 -4.68 -15.35
C THR A 501 16.18 -6.08 -14.72
N THR A 502 16.10 -6.18 -13.39
CA THR A 502 16.27 -7.45 -12.69
C THR A 502 14.98 -8.28 -12.76
N ASP A 503 15.10 -9.55 -13.08
CA ASP A 503 14.01 -10.51 -12.92
C ASP A 503 13.78 -10.75 -11.43
N VAL A 504 12.62 -10.29 -10.95
CA VAL A 504 12.26 -10.36 -9.51
C VAL A 504 12.21 -11.79 -9.00
N LYS A 505 11.68 -12.73 -9.78
CA LYS A 505 11.60 -14.15 -9.38
C LYS A 505 12.98 -14.79 -9.29
N ALA A 506 13.83 -14.52 -10.26
CA ALA A 506 15.21 -15.01 -10.26
C ALA A 506 16.01 -14.41 -9.08
N ALA A 507 15.80 -13.14 -8.76
CA ALA A 507 16.44 -12.49 -7.62
C ALA A 507 15.98 -13.08 -6.28
N TYR A 508 14.69 -13.39 -6.12
CA TYR A 508 14.19 -14.10 -4.93
C TYR A 508 14.77 -15.52 -4.83
N ALA A 509 14.90 -16.24 -5.94
CA ALA A 509 15.54 -17.56 -5.96
C ALA A 509 17.01 -17.48 -5.56
N GLU A 510 17.74 -16.47 -6.03
CA GLU A 510 19.14 -16.21 -5.64
C GLU A 510 19.25 -15.91 -4.14
N GLY A 511 18.41 -15.04 -3.61
CA GLY A 511 18.35 -14.76 -2.17
C GLY A 511 18.03 -16.00 -1.34
N ALA A 512 17.01 -16.76 -1.72
CA ALA A 512 16.65 -18.00 -1.04
C ALA A 512 17.80 -19.02 -1.04
N LYS A 513 18.51 -19.15 -2.17
CA LYS A 513 19.69 -19.99 -2.28
C LYS A 513 20.80 -19.50 -1.36
N ALA A 514 21.09 -18.21 -1.34
CA ALA A 514 22.13 -17.64 -0.46
C ALA A 514 21.85 -17.92 1.02
N HIS A 515 20.59 -17.78 1.47
CA HIS A 515 20.17 -18.14 2.83
C HIS A 515 20.32 -19.64 3.11
N ALA A 516 19.96 -20.51 2.16
CA ALA A 516 20.10 -21.96 2.31
C ALA A 516 21.57 -22.39 2.38
N ASP A 517 22.42 -21.88 1.51
CA ASP A 517 23.85 -22.15 1.48
C ASP A 517 24.53 -21.71 2.78
N ALA A 518 24.19 -20.51 3.27
CA ALA A 518 24.72 -20.01 4.54
C ALA A 518 24.26 -20.87 5.73
N ARG A 519 23.00 -21.26 5.80
CA ARG A 519 22.49 -22.16 6.83
C ARG A 519 23.22 -23.50 6.81
N ALA A 520 23.43 -24.09 5.64
CA ALA A 520 24.18 -25.33 5.50
C ALA A 520 25.63 -25.19 5.98
N LYS A 521 26.32 -24.10 5.57
CA LYS A 521 27.70 -23.78 5.99
C LYS A 521 27.82 -23.60 7.50
N LEU A 522 26.84 -22.95 8.13
CA LEU A 522 26.82 -22.62 9.56
C LEU A 522 26.23 -23.76 10.43
N GLY A 523 25.67 -24.82 9.83
CA GLY A 523 24.98 -25.89 10.55
C GLY A 523 23.67 -25.45 11.23
N LEU A 524 22.98 -24.48 10.63
CA LEU A 524 21.75 -23.86 11.15
C LEU A 524 20.49 -24.51 10.57
#